data_d473c629a9b23139a366e50c75b6e453
#
_entry.id   d473c629a9b23139a366e50c75b6e453
#
_cell.length_a   1.000
_cell.length_b   1.000
_cell.length_c   1.000
_cell.angle_alpha   90.00
_cell.angle_beta   90.00
_cell.angle_gamma   90.00
#
_symmetry.space_group_name_H-M   'P 1'
#
loop_
_entity.id
_entity.type
_entity.pdbx_description
1 polymer ?
#
loop_
_entity_poly.entity_id
_entity_poly.type
_entity_poly.pdbx_seq_one_letter_code
_entity_poly.pdbx_strand_id
1 'polypeptide(L)'
;MLDRLAGQLERYMDLLSARQKLVASNIANADTPGYHTQDIDFQAEFQSAAGFSPSAVEVSGLQVKNDGNTVSLDRESRLLAENAMRFQLASSLLRDQIKTVRSAIEEKAG
;
A
#
# COMPACT_ATOMS: atom_id res chain seq x y z
N MET A 1 19.24 -12.33 7.57
CA MET A 1 18.35 -11.48 8.40
C MET A 1 18.11 -10.11 7.79
N LEU A 2 19.16 -9.38 7.39
CA LEU A 2 19.04 -8.07 6.77
C LEU A 2 18.30 -8.14 5.42
N ASP A 3 18.58 -9.16 4.61
CA ASP A 3 17.91 -9.39 3.34
C ASP A 3 16.41 -9.65 3.52
N ARG A 4 16.06 -10.35 4.59
CA ARG A 4 14.67 -10.66 4.91
C ARG A 4 13.90 -9.38 5.26
N LEU A 5 14.50 -8.51 6.08
CA LEU A 5 13.89 -7.24 6.45
C LEU A 5 13.70 -6.34 5.22
N ALA A 6 14.74 -6.24 4.38
CA ALA A 6 14.66 -5.46 3.14
C ALA A 6 13.56 -5.99 2.23
N GLY A 7 13.44 -7.31 2.10
CA GLY A 7 12.39 -7.94 1.31
C GLY A 7 10.99 -7.66 1.85
N GLN A 8 10.84 -7.66 3.17
CA GLN A 8 9.56 -7.31 3.80
C GLN A 8 9.20 -5.85 3.58
N LEU A 9 10.17 -4.94 3.66
CA LEU A 9 9.95 -3.51 3.41
C LEU A 9 9.57 -3.27 1.94
N GLU A 10 10.24 -3.92 1.01
CA GLU A 10 9.91 -3.82 -0.41
C GLU A 10 8.49 -4.31 -0.67
N ARG A 11 8.11 -5.44 -0.09
CA ARG A 11 6.77 -5.98 -0.24
C ARG A 11 5.72 -5.04 0.34
N TYR A 12 6.00 -4.46 1.50
CA TYR A 12 5.12 -3.49 2.12
C TYR A 12 4.91 -2.28 1.21
N MET A 13 6.00 -1.76 0.62
CA MET A 13 5.94 -0.64 -0.31
C MET A 13 5.16 -1.00 -1.58
N ASP A 14 5.31 -2.21 -2.10
CA ASP A 14 4.56 -2.69 -3.26
C ASP A 14 3.06 -2.72 -2.96
N LEU A 15 2.67 -3.16 -1.77
CA LEU A 15 1.28 -3.19 -1.35
C LEU A 15 0.71 -1.78 -1.18
N LEU A 16 1.49 -0.86 -0.61
CA LEU A 16 1.08 0.54 -0.49
C LEU A 16 0.89 1.16 -1.87
N SER A 17 1.77 0.85 -2.80
CA SER A 17 1.69 1.34 -4.18
C SER A 17 0.44 0.81 -4.88
N ALA A 18 0.13 -0.48 -4.69
CA ALA A 18 -1.08 -1.10 -5.25
C ALA A 18 -2.33 -0.45 -4.65
N ARG A 19 -2.35 -0.21 -3.35
CA ARG A 19 -3.46 0.46 -2.68
C ARG A 19 -3.65 1.88 -3.20
N GLN A 20 -2.54 2.58 -3.44
CA GLN A 20 -2.58 3.94 -3.97
C GLN A 20 -3.28 4.00 -5.33
N LYS A 21 -3.03 3.03 -6.19
CA LYS A 21 -3.71 2.94 -7.49
C LYS A 21 -5.20 2.74 -7.34
N LEU A 22 -5.63 1.93 -6.37
CA LEU A 22 -7.04 1.71 -6.09
C LEU A 22 -7.70 2.96 -5.52
N VAL A 23 -7.00 3.66 -4.61
CA VAL A 23 -7.49 4.94 -4.07
C VAL A 23 -7.70 5.95 -5.20
N ALA A 24 -6.73 6.07 -6.10
CA ALA A 24 -6.83 6.97 -7.25
C ALA A 24 -8.01 6.59 -8.15
N SER A 25 -8.20 5.30 -8.40
CA SER A 25 -9.33 4.80 -9.19
C SER A 25 -10.66 5.09 -8.51
N ASN A 26 -10.75 4.88 -7.20
CA ASN A 26 -11.96 5.18 -6.42
C ASN A 26 -12.31 6.67 -6.53
N ILE A 27 -11.32 7.55 -6.36
CA ILE A 27 -11.52 9.00 -6.47
C ILE A 27 -12.00 9.37 -7.86
N ALA A 28 -11.36 8.82 -8.89
CA ALA A 28 -11.72 9.10 -10.28
C ALA A 28 -13.14 8.65 -10.60
N ASN A 29 -13.66 7.65 -9.90
CA ASN A 29 -14.99 7.08 -10.11
C ASN A 29 -16.00 7.49 -9.03
N ALA A 30 -15.72 8.56 -8.27
CA ALA A 30 -16.59 9.00 -7.19
C ALA A 30 -17.98 9.41 -7.68
N ASP A 31 -18.10 9.82 -8.94
CA ASP A 31 -19.37 10.22 -9.55
C ASP A 31 -19.88 9.21 -10.58
N THR A 32 -19.23 8.06 -10.71
CA THR A 32 -19.66 7.02 -11.64
C THR A 32 -20.81 6.24 -11.02
N PRO A 33 -22.02 6.24 -11.64
CA PRO A 33 -23.15 5.50 -11.09
C PRO A 33 -22.84 4.02 -10.94
N GLY A 34 -23.20 3.46 -9.79
CA GLY A 34 -23.04 2.03 -9.52
C GLY A 34 -21.61 1.58 -9.22
N TYR A 35 -20.65 2.50 -9.16
CA TYR A 35 -19.27 2.14 -8.86
C TYR A 35 -19.13 1.77 -7.38
N HIS A 36 -18.52 0.62 -7.12
CA HIS A 36 -18.26 0.15 -5.76
C HIS A 36 -16.79 0.28 -5.43
N THR A 37 -16.50 0.82 -4.25
CA THR A 37 -15.16 1.09 -3.77
C THR A 37 -14.34 -0.19 -3.71
N GLN A 38 -13.11 -0.12 -4.22
CA GLN A 38 -12.16 -1.22 -4.24
C GLN A 38 -10.99 -0.94 -3.32
N ASP A 39 -10.49 -1.98 -2.67
CA ASP A 39 -9.29 -1.91 -1.85
C ASP A 39 -8.61 -3.27 -1.91
N ILE A 40 -7.48 -3.41 -1.23
CA ILE A 40 -6.84 -4.71 -1.00
C ILE A 40 -7.03 -5.11 0.45
N ASP A 41 -7.06 -6.40 0.72
CA ASP A 41 -6.95 -6.89 2.10
C ASP A 41 -5.47 -6.86 2.45
N PHE A 42 -5.03 -5.73 2.99
CA PHE A 42 -3.63 -5.43 3.18
C PHE A 42 -2.93 -6.49 4.03
N GLN A 43 -3.55 -6.89 5.13
CA GLN A 43 -2.96 -7.85 6.04
C GLN A 43 -2.82 -9.23 5.39
N ALA A 44 -3.88 -9.70 4.73
CA ALA A 44 -3.85 -11.00 4.05
C ALA A 44 -2.80 -11.01 2.93
N GLU A 45 -2.72 -9.93 2.15
CA GLU A 45 -1.74 -9.82 1.07
C GLU A 45 -0.31 -9.75 1.61
N PHE A 46 -0.11 -9.03 2.71
CA PHE A 46 1.21 -8.93 3.33
C PHE A 46 1.70 -10.27 3.87
N GLN A 47 0.79 -11.05 4.43
CA GLN A 47 1.11 -12.37 4.97
C GLN A 47 1.24 -13.44 3.89
N SER A 48 0.78 -13.19 2.69
CA SER A 48 0.86 -14.14 1.59
C SER A 48 2.30 -14.30 1.13
N ALA A 49 2.76 -15.55 1.01
CA ALA A 49 4.08 -15.85 0.50
C ALA A 49 4.15 -15.78 -1.04
N ALA A 50 3.03 -15.71 -1.71
CA ALA A 50 2.95 -15.83 -3.16
C ALA A 50 3.51 -14.62 -3.92
N GLY A 51 3.52 -13.44 -3.33
CA GLY A 51 4.30 -12.30 -3.81
C GLY A 51 3.91 -11.68 -5.13
N PHE A 52 2.73 -11.94 -5.65
CA PHE A 52 2.29 -11.40 -6.94
C PHE A 52 1.44 -10.15 -6.79
N SER A 53 0.76 -9.81 -7.89
CA SER A 53 -0.15 -8.68 -7.90
C SER A 53 -1.25 -8.87 -6.85
N PRO A 54 -1.44 -7.93 -5.95
CA PRO A 54 -2.49 -8.03 -4.93
C PRO A 54 -3.86 -8.00 -5.58
N SER A 55 -4.78 -8.80 -5.03
CA SER A 55 -6.15 -8.85 -5.53
C SER A 55 -6.95 -7.69 -4.97
N ALA A 56 -7.67 -6.98 -5.86
CA ALA A 56 -8.62 -5.97 -5.44
C ALA A 56 -9.89 -6.65 -4.93
N VAL A 57 -10.41 -6.13 -3.83
CA VAL A 57 -11.67 -6.60 -3.24
C VAL A 57 -12.61 -5.43 -3.03
N GLU A 58 -13.91 -5.69 -3.12
CA GLU A 58 -14.91 -4.69 -2.83
C GLU A 58 -14.96 -4.41 -1.33
N VAL A 59 -14.98 -3.13 -0.96
CA VAL A 59 -15.09 -2.73 0.44
C VAL A 59 -16.56 -2.84 0.87
N SER A 60 -16.82 -3.58 1.93
CA SER A 60 -18.16 -3.73 2.51
C SER A 60 -18.43 -2.68 3.58
N GLY A 61 -19.71 -2.50 3.91
CA GLY A 61 -20.12 -1.63 5.01
C GLY A 61 -20.10 -0.14 4.70
N LEU A 62 -19.87 0.25 3.47
CA LEU A 62 -19.90 1.65 3.07
C LEU A 62 -21.32 2.11 2.76
N GLN A 63 -21.57 3.42 2.96
CA GLN A 63 -22.84 4.02 2.61
C GLN A 63 -23.02 4.00 1.09
N VAL A 64 -24.20 3.53 0.65
CA VAL A 64 -24.57 3.51 -0.76
C VAL A 64 -25.31 4.79 -1.08
N LYS A 65 -24.84 5.56 -2.07
CA LYS A 65 -25.49 6.78 -2.53
C LYS A 65 -26.70 6.44 -3.42
N ASN A 66 -27.47 7.45 -3.75
CA ASN A 66 -28.69 7.28 -4.55
C ASN A 66 -28.43 6.65 -5.93
N ASP A 67 -27.26 6.88 -6.50
CA ASP A 67 -26.85 6.32 -7.79
C ASP A 67 -26.18 4.95 -7.67
N GLY A 68 -26.11 4.39 -6.48
CA GLY A 68 -25.46 3.10 -6.23
C GLY A 68 -23.95 3.19 -5.99
N ASN A 69 -23.38 4.38 -6.02
CA ASN A 69 -21.95 4.61 -5.80
C ASN A 69 -21.62 4.51 -4.32
N THR A 70 -20.53 3.82 -3.96
CA THR A 70 -20.13 3.65 -2.56
C THR A 70 -18.85 4.41 -2.20
N VAL A 71 -18.31 5.22 -3.09
CA VAL A 71 -17.06 5.94 -2.83
C VAL A 71 -17.28 7.04 -1.81
N SER A 72 -16.48 7.03 -0.74
CA SER A 72 -16.39 8.10 0.25
C SER A 72 -15.10 8.87 0.01
N LEU A 73 -15.22 10.12 -0.44
CA LEU A 73 -14.04 10.96 -0.67
C LEU A 73 -13.27 11.21 0.61
N ASP A 74 -13.97 11.29 1.75
CA ASP A 74 -13.31 11.42 3.05
C ASP A 74 -12.43 10.21 3.36
N ARG A 75 -12.96 9.01 3.16
CA ARG A 75 -12.19 7.77 3.35
C ARG A 75 -10.98 7.73 2.41
N GLU A 76 -11.19 8.02 1.13
CA GLU A 76 -10.12 7.96 0.14
C GLU A 76 -9.05 9.01 0.40
N SER A 77 -9.43 10.20 0.82
CA SER A 77 -8.47 11.26 1.18
C SER A 77 -7.61 10.87 2.37
N ARG A 78 -8.20 10.25 3.39
CA ARG A 78 -7.46 9.76 4.54
C ARG A 78 -6.49 8.66 4.15
N LEU A 79 -6.91 7.73 3.31
CA LEU A 79 -6.05 6.65 2.82
C LEU A 79 -4.91 7.19 1.96
N LEU A 80 -5.17 8.21 1.15
CA LEU A 80 -4.16 8.85 0.33
C LEU A 80 -3.02 9.40 1.21
N ALA A 81 -3.39 10.17 2.23
CA ALA A 81 -2.42 10.76 3.15
C ALA A 81 -1.68 9.69 3.97
N GLU A 82 -2.41 8.72 4.48
CA GLU A 82 -1.86 7.64 5.29
C GLU A 82 -0.88 6.79 4.48
N ASN A 83 -1.24 6.43 3.25
CA ASN A 83 -0.36 5.69 2.35
C ASN A 83 0.93 6.45 2.06
N ALA A 84 0.83 7.75 1.80
CA ALA A 84 2.00 8.58 1.52
C ALA A 84 2.97 8.58 2.69
N MET A 85 2.44 8.73 3.91
CA MET A 85 3.25 8.72 5.13
C MET A 85 3.91 7.36 5.35
N ARG A 86 3.15 6.29 5.19
CA ARG A 86 3.66 4.92 5.39
C ARG A 86 4.72 4.57 4.34
N PHE A 87 4.50 4.97 3.09
CA PHE A 87 5.46 4.73 2.01
C PHE A 87 6.77 5.47 2.28
N GLN A 88 6.68 6.73 2.72
CA GLN A 88 7.85 7.52 3.04
C GLN A 88 8.64 6.91 4.20
N LEU A 89 7.94 6.47 5.25
CA LEU A 89 8.57 5.81 6.39
C LEU A 89 9.27 4.50 5.96
N ALA A 90 8.58 3.66 5.21
CA ALA A 90 9.14 2.41 4.73
C ALA A 90 10.36 2.65 3.84
N SER A 91 10.30 3.65 2.96
CA SER A 91 11.41 4.05 2.10
C SER A 91 12.63 4.49 2.91
N SER A 92 12.40 5.26 3.99
CA SER A 92 13.48 5.69 4.88
C SER A 92 14.11 4.53 5.62
N LEU A 93 13.28 3.60 6.11
CA LEU A 93 13.77 2.40 6.80
C LEU A 93 14.59 1.51 5.86
N LEU A 94 14.14 1.35 4.62
CA LEU A 94 14.87 0.56 3.62
C LEU A 94 16.22 1.21 3.31
N ARG A 95 16.25 2.52 3.18
CA ARG A 95 17.48 3.27 2.94
C ARG A 95 18.48 3.11 4.09
N ASP A 96 18.00 3.19 5.32
CA ASP A 96 18.83 3.01 6.51
C ASP A 96 19.37 1.58 6.57
N GLN A 97 18.57 0.61 6.19
CA GLN A 97 18.98 -0.80 6.13
C GLN A 97 20.12 -1.00 5.13
N ILE A 98 20.00 -0.39 3.97
CA ILE A 98 21.03 -0.44 2.91
C ILE A 98 22.33 0.19 3.41
N LYS A 99 22.24 1.34 4.09
CA LYS A 99 23.41 2.01 4.68
C LYS A 99 24.10 1.12 5.70
N THR A 100 23.34 0.46 6.55
CA THR A 100 23.87 -0.43 7.58
C THR A 100 24.63 -1.59 6.94
N VAL A 101 24.09 -2.21 5.91
CA VAL A 101 24.76 -3.30 5.18
C VAL A 101 26.03 -2.80 4.52
N ARG A 102 25.98 -1.64 3.87
CA ARG A 102 27.16 -1.04 3.21
C ARG A 102 28.27 -0.75 4.21
N SER A 103 27.93 -0.16 5.35
CA SER A 103 28.90 0.13 6.42
C SER A 103 29.57 -1.15 6.93
N ALA A 104 28.80 -2.21 7.14
CA ALA A 104 29.33 -3.49 7.59
C ALA A 104 30.31 -4.09 6.57
N ILE A 105 29.99 -3.98 5.28
CA ILE A 105 30.88 -4.45 4.21
C ILE A 105 32.15 -3.63 4.17
N GLU A 106 32.06 -2.33 4.28
CA GLU A 106 33.23 -1.42 4.26
C GLU A 106 34.15 -1.68 5.44
N GLU A 107 33.61 -1.92 6.63
CA GLU A 107 34.40 -2.25 7.81
C GLU A 107 35.19 -3.56 7.62
N LYS A 108 34.58 -4.54 6.99
CA LYS A 108 35.26 -5.82 6.71
C LYS A 108 36.30 -5.69 5.62
N ALA A 109 36.10 -4.77 4.68
CA ALA A 109 37.05 -4.54 3.59
C ALA A 109 38.28 -3.72 4.02
N GLY A 110 38.12 -2.94 5.08
CA GLY A 110 39.19 -2.13 5.63
C GLY A 110 39.94 -2.89 6.69
#